data_c3228b3129c68386d66d58292a07778e
#
_entry.id   c3228b3129c68386d66d58292a07778e
#
_cell.length_a   1.000
_cell.length_b   1.000
_cell.length_c   1.000
_cell.angle_alpha   90.00
_cell.angle_beta   90.00
_cell.angle_gamma   90.00
#
_symmetry.space_group_name_H-M   'P 1'
#
loop_
_entity.id
_entity.type
_entity.pdbx_description
1 polymer ?
#
loop_
_entity_poly.entity_id
_entity_poly.type
_entity_poly.pdbx_seq_one_letter_code
_entity_poly.pdbx_strand_id
1 'polypeptide(L)'
;MRTSKSISTISYNSIDFLERRLKELIEKHIISNYMFIKHYAEKDETKNHIHLYMQPNKLLDTMDLQDYFIELDFNNPGKLLKCIDFRISSIDDWILYSMHYKPYLLSKLEVREFAYNKDDFYYYDIDMFERDYLHALKGSNFAHSQQILDILFDSNNSPLDLIGCGAVPLNLAPSLVALQNLKKYGYRKDNNYDKEC
;
A
#
# COMPACT_ATOMS: atom_id res chain seq x y z
N MET A 1 -6.08 14.09 16.96
CA MET A 1 -6.69 14.57 15.69
C MET A 1 -7.95 13.78 15.46
N ARG A 2 -9.04 14.41 15.04
CA ARG A 2 -10.33 13.75 14.81
C ARG A 2 -10.66 13.74 13.31
N THR A 3 -11.20 12.63 12.81
CA THR A 3 -11.62 12.52 11.41
C THR A 3 -12.83 11.60 11.25
N SER A 4 -13.64 11.89 10.25
CA SER A 4 -14.61 10.97 9.65
C SER A 4 -14.17 10.48 8.25
N LYS A 5 -12.97 10.90 7.82
CA LYS A 5 -12.39 10.44 6.57
C LYS A 5 -11.76 9.08 6.77
N SER A 6 -11.49 8.41 5.67
CA SER A 6 -10.78 7.14 5.67
C SER A 6 -9.42 7.22 6.37
N ILE A 7 -9.06 6.13 7.01
CA ILE A 7 -7.84 6.01 7.82
C ILE A 7 -6.96 4.95 7.20
N SER A 8 -5.67 5.25 7.02
CA SER A 8 -4.62 4.27 6.76
C SER A 8 -3.72 4.12 7.98
N THR A 9 -3.29 2.91 8.25
CA THR A 9 -2.39 2.63 9.37
C THR A 9 -1.62 1.33 9.14
N ILE A 10 -0.61 1.12 9.96
CA ILE A 10 0.18 -0.12 10.00
C ILE A 10 -0.13 -0.87 11.29
N SER A 11 -0.36 -2.18 11.17
CA SER A 11 -0.56 -3.08 12.29
C SER A 11 0.49 -4.18 12.29
N TYR A 12 0.99 -4.51 13.49
CA TYR A 12 1.86 -5.65 13.74
C TYR A 12 1.14 -6.77 14.52
N ASN A 13 -0.18 -6.67 14.58
CA ASN A 13 -1.04 -7.71 15.16
C ASN A 13 -1.15 -8.92 14.21
N SER A 14 -1.57 -10.07 14.75
CA SER A 14 -1.92 -11.21 13.90
C SER A 14 -3.18 -10.92 13.09
N ILE A 15 -3.34 -11.63 11.98
CA ILE A 15 -4.54 -11.53 11.12
C ILE A 15 -5.80 -11.83 11.93
N ASP A 16 -5.82 -12.93 12.68
CA ASP A 16 -6.97 -13.35 13.47
C ASP A 16 -7.40 -12.31 14.51
N PHE A 17 -6.41 -11.72 15.21
CA PHE A 17 -6.67 -10.63 16.14
C PHE A 17 -7.28 -9.43 15.43
N LEU A 18 -6.66 -9.04 14.32
CA LEU A 18 -7.09 -7.87 13.57
C LEU A 18 -8.50 -8.03 13.01
N GLU A 19 -8.81 -9.17 12.38
CA GLU A 19 -10.14 -9.47 11.87
C GLU A 19 -11.21 -9.44 12.95
N ARG A 20 -10.94 -10.07 14.10
CA ARG A 20 -11.86 -10.06 15.23
C ARG A 20 -12.16 -8.63 15.68
N ARG A 21 -11.13 -7.80 15.84
CA ARG A 21 -11.31 -6.41 16.26
C ARG A 21 -12.03 -5.56 15.23
N LEU A 22 -11.73 -5.73 13.97
CA LEU A 22 -12.39 -5.00 12.89
C LEU A 22 -13.88 -5.39 12.77
N LYS A 23 -14.23 -6.68 12.92
CA LYS A 23 -15.61 -7.14 12.97
C LYS A 23 -16.37 -6.52 14.14
N GLU A 24 -15.76 -6.46 15.34
CA GLU A 24 -16.35 -5.76 16.50
C GLU A 24 -16.59 -4.27 16.22
N LEU A 25 -15.69 -3.59 15.50
CA LEU A 25 -15.86 -2.18 15.11
C LEU A 25 -17.00 -1.97 14.12
N ILE A 26 -17.20 -2.91 13.19
CA ILE A 26 -18.37 -2.93 12.29
C ILE A 26 -19.66 -3.11 13.09
N GLU A 27 -19.73 -4.12 13.96
CA GLU A 27 -20.91 -4.42 14.79
C GLU A 27 -21.29 -3.23 15.70
N LYS A 28 -20.31 -2.53 16.22
CA LYS A 28 -20.51 -1.30 17.02
C LYS A 28 -20.77 -0.04 16.18
N HIS A 29 -20.91 -0.18 14.87
CA HIS A 29 -21.07 0.95 13.93
C HIS A 29 -20.03 2.06 14.08
N ILE A 30 -18.80 1.69 14.42
CA ILE A 30 -17.68 2.63 14.55
C ILE A 30 -17.04 2.86 13.18
N ILE A 31 -16.89 1.78 12.41
CA ILE A 31 -16.45 1.82 11.01
C ILE A 31 -17.54 1.19 10.13
N SER A 32 -17.56 1.56 8.85
CA SER A 32 -18.49 1.01 7.84
C SER A 32 -17.83 -0.05 6.97
N ASN A 33 -16.53 0.07 6.79
CA ASN A 33 -15.77 -0.85 5.95
C ASN A 33 -14.31 -0.90 6.37
N TYR A 34 -13.65 -2.00 6.00
CA TYR A 34 -12.22 -2.15 6.11
C TYR A 34 -11.66 -3.04 5.02
N MET A 35 -10.41 -2.85 4.71
CA MET A 35 -9.59 -3.79 3.95
C MET A 35 -8.15 -3.76 4.47
N PHE A 36 -7.45 -4.87 4.35
CA PHE A 36 -6.04 -4.92 4.73
C PHE A 36 -5.27 -5.97 3.93
N ILE A 37 -3.95 -5.84 3.95
CA ILE A 37 -3.04 -6.76 3.29
C ILE A 37 -1.81 -6.95 4.18
N LYS A 38 -1.30 -8.18 4.26
CA LYS A 38 -0.09 -8.49 5.00
C LYS A 38 1.14 -8.39 4.09
N HIS A 39 2.10 -7.59 4.52
CA HIS A 39 3.40 -7.50 3.87
C HIS A 39 4.42 -8.37 4.60
N TYR A 40 5.21 -9.07 3.80
CA TYR A 40 6.29 -9.92 4.28
C TYR A 40 7.62 -9.21 4.10
N ALA A 41 8.45 -9.19 5.14
CA ALA A 41 9.80 -8.68 5.07
C ALA A 41 10.76 -9.81 4.64
N GLU A 42 11.65 -9.51 3.69
CA GLU A 42 12.53 -10.50 3.05
C GLU A 42 13.51 -11.17 4.00
N LYS A 43 13.97 -10.45 5.02
CA LYS A 43 15.10 -10.89 5.85
C LYS A 43 14.79 -11.03 7.33
N ASP A 44 13.66 -10.51 7.77
CA ASP A 44 13.33 -10.42 9.19
C ASP A 44 11.82 -10.49 9.36
N GLU A 45 11.30 -11.65 9.68
CA GLU A 45 9.87 -11.88 9.87
C GLU A 45 9.25 -10.99 10.98
N THR A 46 10.07 -10.46 11.89
CA THR A 46 9.58 -9.53 12.92
C THR A 46 9.14 -8.19 12.35
N LYS A 47 9.55 -7.90 11.12
CA LYS A 47 9.15 -6.71 10.36
C LYS A 47 7.93 -6.93 9.47
N ASN A 48 7.37 -8.14 9.45
CA ASN A 48 6.10 -8.38 8.80
C ASN A 48 5.04 -7.46 9.41
N HIS A 49 4.28 -6.79 8.56
CA HIS A 49 3.26 -5.84 9.00
C HIS A 49 2.05 -5.90 8.09
N ILE A 50 0.98 -5.32 8.56
CA ILE A 50 -0.28 -5.24 7.83
C ILE A 50 -0.56 -3.79 7.51
N HIS A 51 -0.76 -3.47 6.24
CA HIS A 51 -1.38 -2.22 5.83
C HIS A 51 -2.88 -2.35 6.00
N LEU A 52 -3.47 -1.45 6.78
CA LEU A 52 -4.87 -1.45 7.13
C LEU A 52 -5.52 -0.15 6.68
N TYR A 53 -6.63 -0.28 5.96
CA TYR A 53 -7.56 0.78 5.61
C TYR A 53 -8.86 0.61 6.36
N MET A 54 -9.40 1.70 6.89
CA MET A 54 -10.69 1.72 7.57
C MET A 54 -11.50 2.94 7.14
N GLN A 55 -12.81 2.77 7.03
CA GLN A 55 -13.76 3.84 6.76
C GLN A 55 -14.61 4.10 8.01
N PRO A 56 -14.39 5.21 8.74
CA PRO A 56 -15.16 5.56 9.93
C PRO A 56 -16.62 5.90 9.60
N ASN A 57 -17.54 5.45 10.44
CA ASN A 57 -18.94 5.89 10.44
C ASN A 57 -19.18 7.16 11.27
N LYS A 58 -18.23 7.46 12.16
CA LYS A 58 -18.32 8.59 13.07
C LYS A 58 -16.97 9.26 13.20
N LEU A 59 -16.98 10.43 13.81
CA LEU A 59 -15.75 11.16 14.12
C LEU A 59 -14.90 10.36 15.12
N LEU A 60 -13.74 9.91 14.68
CA LEU A 60 -12.75 9.19 15.50
C LEU A 60 -11.50 10.05 15.73
N ASP A 61 -10.87 9.88 16.87
CA ASP A 61 -9.52 10.38 17.08
C ASP A 61 -8.51 9.23 17.28
N THR A 62 -7.25 9.61 17.32
CA THR A 62 -6.15 8.64 17.41
C THR A 62 -6.19 7.82 18.69
N MET A 63 -6.56 8.44 19.82
CA MET A 63 -6.61 7.75 21.11
C MET A 63 -7.75 6.75 21.13
N ASP A 64 -8.97 7.20 20.77
CA ASP A 64 -10.14 6.33 20.67
C ASP A 64 -9.87 5.12 19.76
N LEU A 65 -9.19 5.35 18.62
CA LEU A 65 -8.86 4.28 17.69
C LEU A 65 -7.88 3.28 18.31
N GLN A 66 -6.85 3.76 18.99
CA GLN A 66 -5.85 2.89 19.64
C GLN A 66 -6.47 2.00 20.72
N ASP A 67 -7.41 2.53 21.48
CA ASP A 67 -8.07 1.78 22.57
C ASP A 67 -8.79 0.53 22.08
N TYR A 68 -9.26 0.53 20.82
CA TYR A 68 -9.86 -0.67 20.23
C TYR A 68 -8.84 -1.78 19.88
N PHE A 69 -7.57 -1.44 19.76
CA PHE A 69 -6.51 -2.39 19.40
C PHE A 69 -5.60 -2.77 20.57
N ILE A 70 -5.86 -2.19 21.75
CA ILE A 70 -5.21 -2.62 22.98
C ILE A 70 -6.07 -3.73 23.61
N GLU A 71 -5.51 -4.90 23.77
CA GLU A 71 -6.14 -5.99 24.51
C GLU A 71 -5.28 -6.33 25.73
N LEU A 72 -5.93 -6.39 26.89
CA LEU A 72 -5.29 -6.77 28.15
C LEU A 72 -5.22 -8.30 28.32
N ASP A 73 -5.16 -9.04 27.23
CA ASP A 73 -4.86 -10.47 27.31
C ASP A 73 -3.37 -10.69 27.56
N PHE A 74 -3.02 -11.20 28.73
CA PHE A 74 -1.65 -11.48 29.12
C PHE A 74 -0.95 -12.49 28.19
N ASN A 75 -1.69 -13.34 27.49
CA ASN A 75 -1.13 -14.35 26.61
C ASN A 75 -0.93 -13.84 25.17
N ASN A 76 -1.68 -12.84 24.75
CA ASN A 76 -1.58 -12.27 23.40
C ASN A 76 -1.98 -10.79 23.40
N PRO A 77 -1.16 -9.91 23.97
CA PRO A 77 -1.48 -8.51 24.04
C PRO A 77 -1.56 -7.89 22.65
N GLY A 78 -2.63 -7.18 22.37
CA GLY A 78 -2.76 -6.38 21.15
C GLY A 78 -1.64 -5.34 21.06
N LYS A 79 -1.16 -5.11 19.85
CA LYS A 79 -0.14 -4.08 19.56
C LYS A 79 -0.80 -2.82 19.06
N LEU A 80 -0.29 -1.68 19.50
CA LEU A 80 -0.73 -0.37 19.01
C LEU A 80 -0.57 -0.27 17.49
N LEU A 81 -1.52 0.40 16.86
CA LEU A 81 -1.42 0.79 15.46
C LEU A 81 -0.30 1.84 15.30
N LYS A 82 0.39 1.78 14.17
CA LYS A 82 1.45 2.75 13.85
C LYS A 82 1.12 3.50 12.56
N CYS A 83 1.77 4.65 12.38
CA CYS A 83 1.64 5.44 11.14
C CYS A 83 0.17 5.73 10.78
N ILE A 84 -0.61 6.18 11.76
CA ILE A 84 -2.04 6.48 11.54
C ILE A 84 -2.15 7.74 10.68
N ASP A 85 -2.61 7.59 9.45
CA ASP A 85 -2.87 8.70 8.53
C ASP A 85 -4.38 8.88 8.30
N PHE A 86 -4.87 10.06 8.62
CA PHE A 86 -6.25 10.49 8.40
C PHE A 86 -6.46 11.27 7.10
N ARG A 87 -5.46 11.28 6.21
CA ARG A 87 -5.43 12.14 5.02
C ARG A 87 -5.33 11.34 3.74
N ILE A 88 -5.90 10.14 3.73
CA ILE A 88 -5.91 9.35 2.49
C ILE A 88 -6.62 10.17 1.41
N SER A 89 -5.89 10.51 0.37
CA SER A 89 -6.40 11.30 -0.76
C SER A 89 -7.21 10.46 -1.72
N SER A 90 -6.85 9.19 -1.89
CA SER A 90 -7.46 8.27 -2.83
C SER A 90 -7.35 6.83 -2.34
N ILE A 91 -8.44 6.09 -2.41
CA ILE A 91 -8.45 4.65 -2.15
C ILE A 91 -7.66 3.89 -3.24
N ASP A 92 -7.69 4.40 -4.47
CA ASP A 92 -6.95 3.82 -5.59
C ASP A 92 -5.45 3.85 -5.31
N ASP A 93 -4.93 4.99 -4.86
CA ASP A 93 -3.51 5.13 -4.48
C ASP A 93 -3.15 4.19 -3.34
N TRP A 94 -4.04 4.04 -2.35
CA TRP A 94 -3.82 3.13 -1.23
C TRP A 94 -3.76 1.67 -1.69
N ILE A 95 -4.69 1.23 -2.56
CA ILE A 95 -4.72 -0.12 -3.13
C ILE A 95 -3.45 -0.38 -3.93
N LEU A 96 -3.10 0.51 -4.87
CA LEU A 96 -1.93 0.37 -5.73
C LEU A 96 -0.62 0.33 -4.93
N TYR A 97 -0.52 1.17 -3.90
CA TYR A 97 0.62 1.17 -3.00
C TYR A 97 0.71 -0.13 -2.19
N SER A 98 -0.40 -0.53 -1.59
CA SER A 98 -0.45 -1.71 -0.71
C SER A 98 -0.21 -3.02 -1.45
N MET A 99 -0.62 -3.14 -2.72
CA MET A 99 -0.30 -4.30 -3.55
C MET A 99 1.10 -4.24 -4.19
N HIS A 100 1.86 -3.20 -3.90
CA HIS A 100 3.15 -2.94 -4.54
C HIS A 100 3.05 -2.94 -6.08
N TYR A 101 1.99 -2.32 -6.60
CA TYR A 101 1.76 -2.29 -8.04
C TYR A 101 2.92 -1.59 -8.74
N LYS A 102 3.72 -2.37 -9.46
CA LYS A 102 5.01 -1.93 -10.01
C LYS A 102 4.92 -0.59 -10.76
N PRO A 103 3.97 -0.35 -11.69
CA PRO A 103 3.89 0.93 -12.39
C PRO A 103 3.63 2.11 -11.47
N TYR A 104 2.79 1.92 -10.45
CA TYR A 104 2.49 2.96 -9.47
C TYR A 104 3.72 3.31 -8.63
N LEU A 105 4.40 2.30 -8.08
CA LEU A 105 5.61 2.51 -7.28
C LEU A 105 6.72 3.19 -8.08
N LEU A 106 6.91 2.77 -9.34
CA LEU A 106 7.89 3.39 -10.22
C LEU A 106 7.58 4.87 -10.50
N SER A 107 6.30 5.25 -10.58
CA SER A 107 5.91 6.67 -10.68
C SER A 107 6.29 7.49 -9.45
N LYS A 108 6.49 6.82 -8.30
CA LYS A 108 6.95 7.41 -7.03
C LYS A 108 8.46 7.24 -6.82
N LEU A 109 9.19 6.68 -7.80
CA LEU A 109 10.59 6.32 -7.72
C LEU A 109 10.89 5.27 -6.63
N GLU A 110 9.90 4.43 -6.34
CA GLU A 110 10.00 3.34 -5.38
C GLU A 110 10.05 1.98 -6.08
N VAL A 111 10.66 1.02 -5.42
CA VAL A 111 10.66 -0.37 -5.86
C VAL A 111 10.59 -1.31 -4.67
N ARG A 112 9.82 -2.35 -4.83
CA ARG A 112 9.64 -3.42 -3.84
C ARG A 112 9.91 -4.77 -4.49
N GLU A 113 10.51 -5.69 -3.76
CA GLU A 113 10.78 -7.05 -4.24
C GLU A 113 9.49 -7.87 -4.39
N PHE A 114 8.58 -7.77 -3.42
CA PHE A 114 7.32 -8.48 -3.46
C PHE A 114 6.23 -7.65 -4.14
N ALA A 115 5.47 -8.30 -5.00
CA ALA A 115 4.21 -7.79 -5.51
C ALA A 115 3.08 -8.68 -4.95
N TYR A 116 1.95 -8.05 -4.69
CA TYR A 116 0.75 -8.69 -4.16
C TYR A 116 -0.37 -8.61 -5.18
N ASN A 117 -1.35 -9.48 -5.07
CA ASN A 117 -2.49 -9.53 -5.97
C ASN A 117 -3.82 -9.39 -5.19
N LYS A 118 -4.93 -9.50 -5.90
CA LYS A 118 -6.27 -9.38 -5.33
C LYS A 118 -6.51 -10.37 -4.18
N ASP A 119 -6.00 -11.59 -4.31
CA ASP A 119 -6.26 -12.69 -3.37
C ASP A 119 -5.47 -12.55 -2.05
N ASP A 120 -4.50 -11.62 -2.00
CA ASP A 120 -3.75 -11.32 -0.80
C ASP A 120 -4.47 -10.34 0.14
N PHE A 121 -5.58 -9.73 -0.33
CA PHE A 121 -6.35 -8.79 0.45
C PHE A 121 -7.41 -9.48 1.31
N TYR A 122 -7.58 -8.95 2.51
CA TYR A 122 -8.69 -9.22 3.42
C TYR A 122 -9.63 -8.01 3.41
N TYR A 123 -10.92 -8.23 3.35
CA TYR A 123 -11.92 -7.16 3.23
C TYR A 123 -13.23 -7.54 3.92
N TYR A 124 -14.00 -6.53 4.28
CA TYR A 124 -15.34 -6.73 4.84
C TYR A 124 -16.41 -6.86 3.76
N ASP A 125 -16.42 -5.93 2.81
CA ASP A 125 -17.39 -5.85 1.72
C ASP A 125 -16.68 -6.20 0.39
N ILE A 126 -17.04 -7.38 -0.16
CA ILE A 126 -16.44 -7.89 -1.39
C ILE A 126 -16.80 -7.03 -2.61
N ASP A 127 -18.06 -6.60 -2.71
CA ASP A 127 -18.52 -5.84 -3.90
C ASP A 127 -17.85 -4.47 -3.93
N MET A 128 -17.73 -3.84 -2.77
CA MET A 128 -17.01 -2.58 -2.63
C MET A 128 -15.53 -2.74 -2.94
N PHE A 129 -14.89 -3.77 -2.40
CA PHE A 129 -13.48 -4.04 -2.65
C PHE A 129 -13.22 -4.31 -4.14
N GLU A 130 -14.01 -5.16 -4.79
CA GLU A 130 -13.85 -5.48 -6.21
C GLU A 130 -14.01 -4.25 -7.11
N ARG A 131 -14.99 -3.43 -6.82
CA ARG A 131 -15.22 -2.17 -7.53
C ARG A 131 -14.01 -1.25 -7.40
N ASP A 132 -13.52 -1.02 -6.18
CA ASP A 132 -12.44 -0.10 -5.88
C ASP A 132 -11.09 -0.64 -6.44
N TYR A 133 -10.87 -1.96 -6.34
CA TYR A 133 -9.71 -2.62 -6.94
C TYR A 133 -9.67 -2.48 -8.47
N LEU A 134 -10.80 -2.74 -9.13
CA LEU A 134 -10.89 -2.59 -10.58
C LEU A 134 -10.77 -1.13 -11.01
N HIS A 135 -11.28 -0.19 -10.22
CA HIS A 135 -11.16 1.23 -10.46
C HIS A 135 -9.70 1.69 -10.36
N ALA A 136 -8.99 1.27 -9.31
CA ALA A 136 -7.58 1.55 -9.11
C ALA A 136 -6.72 1.07 -10.30
N LEU A 137 -6.97 -0.13 -10.80
CA LEU A 137 -6.24 -0.66 -11.96
C LEU A 137 -6.59 0.05 -13.28
N LYS A 138 -7.86 0.41 -13.50
CA LYS A 138 -8.32 1.05 -14.74
C LYS A 138 -8.01 2.56 -14.78
N GLY A 139 -8.13 3.24 -13.65
CA GLY A 139 -7.86 4.68 -13.52
C GLY A 139 -6.39 5.02 -13.67
N SER A 140 -5.53 4.03 -13.56
CA SER A 140 -4.12 4.20 -13.83
C SER A 140 -3.88 4.12 -15.34
N ASN A 141 -3.45 5.20 -15.97
CA ASN A 141 -2.80 5.17 -17.30
C ASN A 141 -1.52 4.30 -17.28
N PHE A 142 -1.38 3.45 -16.26
CA PHE A 142 -0.20 2.62 -15.97
C PHE A 142 -0.15 1.34 -16.81
N ALA A 143 -1.25 0.90 -17.43
CA ALA A 143 -1.21 -0.28 -18.29
C ALA A 143 -0.25 -0.10 -19.47
N HIS A 144 -0.22 1.11 -20.06
CA HIS A 144 0.76 1.45 -21.09
C HIS A 144 2.16 1.62 -20.49
N SER A 145 2.26 2.19 -19.30
CA SER A 145 3.53 2.34 -18.58
C SER A 145 4.13 1.00 -18.17
N GLN A 146 3.32 -0.03 -17.88
CA GLN A 146 3.81 -1.36 -17.55
C GLN A 146 4.58 -1.99 -18.72
N GLN A 147 4.05 -1.93 -19.93
CA GLN A 147 4.74 -2.42 -21.12
C GLN A 147 6.08 -1.71 -21.35
N ILE A 148 6.10 -0.39 -21.16
CA ILE A 148 7.32 0.41 -21.28
C ILE A 148 8.34 0.01 -20.20
N LEU A 149 7.87 -0.24 -18.99
CA LEU A 149 8.74 -0.63 -17.87
C LEU A 149 9.27 -2.05 -18.04
N ASP A 150 8.46 -2.99 -18.52
CA ASP A 150 8.90 -4.34 -18.82
C ASP A 150 9.97 -4.33 -19.93
N ILE A 151 9.78 -3.53 -20.97
CA ILE A 151 10.79 -3.30 -22.01
C ILE A 151 12.07 -2.70 -21.44
N LEU A 152 11.99 -1.73 -20.53
CA LEU A 152 13.15 -1.10 -19.88
C LEU A 152 13.90 -2.04 -18.95
N PHE A 153 13.16 -2.87 -18.18
CA PHE A 153 13.78 -3.79 -17.22
C PHE A 153 14.30 -5.06 -17.88
N ASP A 154 13.66 -5.53 -18.93
CA ASP A 154 14.01 -6.78 -19.62
C ASP A 154 14.96 -6.56 -20.80
N SER A 155 15.09 -5.32 -21.31
CA SER A 155 16.00 -4.98 -22.40
C SER A 155 17.28 -4.32 -21.92
N ASN A 156 18.35 -4.50 -22.72
CA ASN A 156 19.59 -3.73 -22.56
C ASN A 156 19.52 -2.32 -23.20
N ASN A 157 18.34 -1.93 -23.69
CA ASN A 157 18.16 -0.65 -24.33
C ASN A 157 18.27 0.52 -23.33
N SER A 158 18.94 1.57 -23.74
CA SER A 158 18.97 2.79 -22.96
C SER A 158 17.63 3.55 -23.04
N PRO A 159 17.27 4.37 -22.06
CA PRO A 159 16.09 5.25 -22.16
C PRO A 159 16.13 6.12 -23.41
N LEU A 160 17.31 6.57 -23.83
CA LEU A 160 17.49 7.39 -25.02
C LEU A 160 17.14 6.62 -26.31
N ASP A 161 17.50 5.33 -26.40
CA ASP A 161 17.15 4.48 -27.53
C ASP A 161 15.64 4.29 -27.64
N LEU A 162 14.96 4.08 -26.49
CA LEU A 162 13.51 3.91 -26.43
C LEU A 162 12.75 5.18 -26.79
N ILE A 163 13.30 6.34 -26.42
CA ILE A 163 12.74 7.66 -26.83
C ILE A 163 13.00 7.88 -28.32
N GLY A 164 14.21 7.61 -28.78
CA GLY A 164 14.62 7.81 -30.18
C GLY A 164 13.85 6.96 -31.16
N CYS A 165 13.44 5.75 -30.81
CA CYS A 165 12.59 4.88 -31.62
C CYS A 165 11.08 5.16 -31.46
N GLY A 166 10.70 6.13 -30.62
CA GLY A 166 9.29 6.50 -30.38
C GLY A 166 8.52 5.52 -29.47
N ALA A 167 9.21 4.54 -28.87
CA ALA A 167 8.56 3.59 -27.96
C ALA A 167 8.12 4.27 -26.65
N VAL A 168 8.76 5.38 -26.28
CA VAL A 168 8.47 6.14 -25.06
C VAL A 168 8.35 7.63 -25.38
N PRO A 169 7.29 8.31 -24.90
CA PRO A 169 7.14 9.75 -25.05
C PRO A 169 8.26 10.54 -24.36
N LEU A 170 8.71 11.64 -24.98
CA LEU A 170 9.80 12.47 -24.47
C LEU A 170 9.55 13.06 -23.07
N ASN A 171 8.31 13.33 -22.72
CA ASN A 171 7.93 13.86 -21.41
C ASN A 171 8.17 12.87 -20.26
N LEU A 172 8.37 11.59 -20.55
CA LEU A 172 8.73 10.56 -19.56
C LEU A 172 10.26 10.38 -19.42
N ALA A 173 11.06 11.08 -20.21
CA ALA A 173 12.52 10.96 -20.18
C ALA A 173 13.15 11.11 -18.79
N PRO A 174 12.78 12.09 -17.94
CA PRO A 174 13.36 12.23 -16.60
C PRO A 174 13.10 11.00 -15.72
N SER A 175 11.88 10.47 -15.78
CA SER A 175 11.50 9.27 -15.02
C SER A 175 12.26 8.03 -15.49
N LEU A 176 12.50 7.91 -16.80
CA LEU A 176 13.25 6.81 -17.40
C LEU A 176 14.72 6.83 -17.01
N VAL A 177 15.34 8.02 -16.98
CA VAL A 177 16.74 8.18 -16.53
C VAL A 177 16.87 7.82 -15.05
N ALA A 178 15.93 8.25 -14.21
CA ALA A 178 15.90 7.88 -12.80
C ALA A 178 15.79 6.36 -12.62
N LEU A 179 14.92 5.69 -13.39
CA LEU A 179 14.75 4.24 -13.37
C LEU A 179 15.98 3.50 -13.86
N GLN A 180 16.66 3.99 -14.90
CA GLN A 180 17.91 3.42 -15.37
C GLN A 180 19.02 3.53 -14.31
N ASN A 181 19.08 4.64 -13.60
CA ASN A 181 20.02 4.82 -12.50
C ASN A 181 19.73 3.85 -11.35
N LEU A 182 18.45 3.63 -11.02
CA LEU A 182 18.05 2.63 -10.04
C LEU A 182 18.44 1.21 -10.49
N LYS A 183 18.27 0.87 -11.77
CA LYS A 183 18.70 -0.43 -12.33
C LYS A 183 20.22 -0.59 -12.27
N LYS A 184 20.97 0.46 -12.60
CA LYS A 184 22.45 0.41 -12.74
C LYS A 184 23.17 0.40 -11.39
N TYR A 185 22.69 1.17 -10.41
CA TYR A 185 23.38 1.36 -9.13
C TYR A 185 22.78 0.54 -7.98
N GLY A 186 21.79 -0.28 -8.28
CA GLY A 186 21.03 -1.03 -7.28
C GLY A 186 20.11 -0.12 -6.47
N TYR A 187 19.16 -0.73 -5.83
CA TYR A 187 18.32 -0.03 -4.88
C TYR A 187 19.18 0.34 -3.68
N ARG A 188 19.23 1.61 -3.34
CA ARG A 188 19.44 1.92 -1.95
C ARG A 188 18.23 1.29 -1.23
N LYS A 189 18.51 0.23 -0.50
CA LYS A 189 17.57 -0.28 0.51
C LYS A 189 17.47 0.83 1.54
N ASP A 190 16.60 1.80 1.30
CA ASP A 190 16.28 2.78 2.31
C ASP A 190 15.49 2.05 3.38
N ASN A 191 16.25 1.53 4.37
CA ASN A 191 15.74 1.10 5.66
C ASN A 191 15.07 2.27 6.43
N ASN A 192 14.75 3.37 5.75
CA ASN A 192 14.30 4.62 6.38
C ASN A 192 12.79 4.66 6.63
N TYR A 193 12.00 3.72 6.13
CA TYR A 193 10.57 3.67 6.48
C TYR A 193 10.32 3.38 7.96
N ASP A 194 11.29 2.76 8.65
CA ASP A 194 11.20 2.52 10.10
C ASP A 194 11.62 3.73 10.96
N LYS A 195 12.03 4.87 10.35
CA LYS A 195 12.55 6.03 11.10
C LYS A 195 11.68 7.27 11.07
N GLU A 196 10.66 7.34 10.22
CA GLU A 196 9.83 8.54 10.07
C GLU A 196 8.34 8.34 10.44
N CYS A 197 7.99 7.22 11.05
CA CYS A 197 6.68 7.04 11.67
C CYS A 197 6.74 7.21 13.17
#